data_dcef1a9aff3786cb68a5094a01b6cc02
#
_entry.id   dcef1a9aff3786cb68a5094a01b6cc02
#
_cell.length_a   1.000
_cell.length_b   1.000
_cell.length_c   1.000
_cell.angle_alpha   90.00
_cell.angle_beta   90.00
_cell.angle_gamma   90.00
#
_symmetry.space_group_name_H-M   'P 1'
#
loop_
_entity.id
_entity.type
_entity.pdbx_description
1 polymer ?
#
loop_
_entity_poly.entity_id
_entity_poly.type
_entity_poly.pdbx_seq_one_letter_code
_entity_poly.pdbx_strand_id
1 'polypeptide(L)'
;MLKIGIIGIAAVFFAVLLKRDRPELSMLLSVACGTIIFAFALERLGTTIEFFKGLLSKLPVEPAFFVTMVKMLGIAYIAEFSSSICKDCGHSAIASQIELIAKGAIVVMSIPVMSCLIELIGELF
;
A
#
# COMPACT_ATOMS: atom_id res chain seq x y z
N MET A 1 0.34 15.18 -6.97
CA MET A 1 -0.62 14.97 -5.87
C MET A 1 -1.98 15.58 -6.15
N LEU A 2 -2.05 16.86 -6.49
CA LEU A 2 -3.33 17.51 -6.81
C LEU A 2 -4.05 16.87 -7.98
N LYS A 3 -3.32 16.49 -9.03
CA LYS A 3 -3.91 15.86 -10.21
C LYS A 3 -4.61 14.54 -9.86
N ILE A 4 -3.97 13.73 -9.01
CA ILE A 4 -4.52 12.45 -8.58
C ILE A 4 -5.77 12.66 -7.73
N GLY A 5 -5.74 13.65 -6.85
CA GLY A 5 -6.89 14.01 -6.03
C GLY A 5 -8.09 14.45 -6.86
N ILE A 6 -7.86 15.29 -7.87
CA ILE A 6 -8.91 15.75 -8.77
C ILE A 6 -9.51 14.59 -9.56
N ILE A 7 -8.66 13.71 -10.10
CA ILE A 7 -9.10 12.51 -10.81
C ILE A 7 -9.94 11.62 -9.91
N GLY A 8 -9.48 11.43 -8.66
CA GLY A 8 -10.20 10.63 -7.68
C GLY A 8 -11.57 11.18 -7.34
N ILE A 9 -11.67 12.49 -7.12
CA ILE A 9 -12.93 13.15 -6.81
C ILE A 9 -13.88 13.06 -8.00
N ALA A 10 -13.39 13.29 -9.21
CA ALA A 10 -14.19 13.19 -10.42
C ALA A 10 -14.71 11.76 -10.61
N ALA A 11 -13.85 10.77 -10.38
CA ALA A 11 -14.22 9.36 -10.50
C ALA A 11 -15.31 8.99 -9.50
N VAL A 12 -15.18 9.44 -8.25
CA VAL A 12 -16.19 9.18 -7.21
C VAL A 12 -17.51 9.85 -7.58
N PHE A 13 -17.46 11.07 -8.11
CA PHE A 13 -18.64 11.80 -8.52
C PHE A 13 -19.39 11.05 -9.63
N PHE A 14 -18.67 10.59 -10.64
CA PHE A 14 -19.26 9.79 -11.73
C PHE A 14 -19.80 8.46 -11.20
N ALA A 15 -19.07 7.81 -10.28
CA ALA A 15 -19.51 6.56 -9.70
C ALA A 15 -20.84 6.73 -8.94
N VAL A 16 -20.98 7.82 -8.19
CA VAL A 16 -22.20 8.12 -7.45
C VAL A 16 -23.38 8.35 -8.41
N LEU A 17 -23.14 9.07 -9.50
CA LEU A 17 -24.17 9.30 -10.52
C LEU A 17 -24.62 8.01 -11.19
N LEU A 18 -23.67 7.13 -11.53
CA LEU A 18 -23.97 5.85 -12.18
C LEU A 18 -24.65 4.87 -11.23
N LYS A 19 -24.41 4.99 -9.94
CA LYS A 19 -24.98 4.10 -8.93
C LYS A 19 -26.51 4.14 -8.89
N ARG A 20 -27.09 5.27 -9.27
CA ARG A 20 -28.55 5.44 -9.33
C ARG A 20 -29.18 4.59 -10.42
N ASP A 21 -28.57 4.57 -11.60
CA ASP A 21 -29.13 3.94 -12.79
C ASP A 21 -28.59 2.54 -13.03
N ARG A 22 -27.28 2.37 -12.83
CA ARG A 22 -26.61 1.09 -13.07
C ARG A 22 -25.52 0.86 -12.02
N PRO A 23 -25.88 0.21 -10.90
CA PRO A 23 -24.90 -0.04 -9.83
C PRO A 23 -23.73 -0.93 -10.26
N GLU A 24 -23.94 -1.80 -11.25
CA GLU A 24 -22.87 -2.66 -11.77
C GLU A 24 -21.77 -1.86 -12.44
N LEU A 25 -22.15 -0.85 -13.27
CA LEU A 25 -21.20 0.02 -13.93
C LEU A 25 -20.47 0.92 -12.95
N SER A 26 -21.16 1.37 -11.90
CA SER A 26 -20.55 2.16 -10.84
C SER A 26 -19.42 1.41 -10.16
N MET A 27 -19.66 0.14 -9.83
CA MET A 27 -18.65 -0.72 -9.20
C MET A 27 -17.43 -0.92 -10.12
N LEU A 28 -17.66 -1.21 -11.41
CA LEU A 28 -16.59 -1.39 -12.38
C LEU A 28 -15.77 -0.11 -12.55
N LEU A 29 -16.44 1.03 -12.62
CA LEU A 29 -15.78 2.34 -12.74
C LEU A 29 -14.92 2.60 -11.50
N SER A 30 -15.45 2.34 -10.33
CA SER A 30 -14.75 2.54 -9.05
C SER A 30 -13.48 1.69 -9.00
N VAL A 31 -13.57 0.41 -9.36
CA VAL A 31 -12.43 -0.50 -9.37
C VAL A 31 -11.39 -0.07 -10.41
N ALA A 32 -11.84 0.31 -11.61
CA ALA A 32 -10.94 0.76 -12.67
C ALA A 32 -10.16 2.02 -12.26
N CYS A 33 -10.86 3.00 -11.70
CA CYS A 33 -10.23 4.24 -11.24
C CYS A 33 -9.28 3.99 -10.08
N GLY A 34 -9.68 3.12 -9.15
CA GLY A 34 -8.84 2.72 -8.04
C GLY A 34 -7.54 2.05 -8.52
N THR A 35 -7.64 1.20 -9.54
CA THR A 35 -6.47 0.54 -10.13
C THR A 35 -5.52 1.55 -10.78
N ILE A 36 -6.06 2.52 -11.51
CA ILE A 36 -5.25 3.57 -12.15
C ILE A 36 -4.55 4.41 -11.08
N ILE A 37 -5.26 4.83 -10.04
CA ILE A 37 -4.69 5.62 -8.95
C ILE A 37 -3.62 4.82 -8.22
N PHE A 38 -3.85 3.52 -8.01
CA PHE A 38 -2.88 2.63 -7.38
C PHE A 38 -1.61 2.51 -8.22
N ALA A 39 -1.73 2.42 -9.55
CA ALA A 39 -0.58 2.38 -10.43
C ALA A 39 0.26 3.65 -10.31
N PHE A 40 -0.38 4.82 -10.25
CA PHE A 40 0.33 6.09 -10.02
C PHE A 40 1.00 6.12 -8.65
N ALA A 41 0.33 5.58 -7.64
CA ALA A 41 0.90 5.49 -6.29
C ALA A 41 2.16 4.62 -6.27
N LEU A 42 2.16 3.52 -7.01
CA LEU A 42 3.33 2.65 -7.13
C LEU A 42 4.51 3.37 -7.79
N GLU A 43 4.26 4.17 -8.82
CA GLU A 43 5.30 4.98 -9.45
C GLU A 43 5.91 5.97 -8.46
N ARG A 44 5.07 6.65 -7.69
CA ARG A 44 5.51 7.59 -6.65
C ARG A 44 6.31 6.88 -5.57
N LEU A 45 5.86 5.70 -5.20
CA LEU A 45 6.56 4.88 -4.21
C LEU A 45 7.95 4.50 -4.71
N GLY A 46 8.09 4.15 -5.99
CA GLY A 46 9.38 3.85 -6.60
C GLY A 46 10.36 5.01 -6.50
N THR A 47 9.90 6.22 -6.79
CA THR A 47 10.70 7.44 -6.67
C THR A 47 11.14 7.66 -5.22
N THR A 48 10.22 7.47 -4.27
CA THR A 48 10.50 7.61 -2.85
C THR A 48 11.53 6.58 -2.38
N ILE A 49 11.42 5.35 -2.87
CA ILE A 49 12.37 4.27 -2.55
C ILE A 49 13.77 4.63 -3.04
N GLU A 50 13.89 5.17 -4.25
CA GLU A 50 15.19 5.60 -4.79
C GLU A 50 15.81 6.71 -3.94
N PHE A 51 14.99 7.65 -3.48
CA PHE A 51 15.43 8.71 -2.59
C PHE A 51 15.98 8.14 -1.28
N PHE A 52 15.26 7.20 -0.68
CA PHE A 52 15.69 6.53 0.55
C PHE A 52 16.96 5.71 0.34
N LYS A 53 17.10 5.07 -0.81
CA LYS A 53 18.34 4.34 -1.16
C LYS A 53 19.54 5.28 -1.15
N GLY A 54 19.37 6.46 -1.72
CA GLY A 54 20.42 7.48 -1.72
C GLY A 54 20.81 7.91 -0.31
N LEU A 55 19.81 8.08 0.57
CA LEU A 55 20.06 8.41 1.96
C LEU A 55 20.74 7.27 2.72
N LEU A 56 20.29 6.04 2.49
CA LEU A 56 20.81 4.86 3.19
C LEU A 56 22.22 4.50 2.74
N SER A 57 22.63 4.87 1.52
CA SER A 57 23.99 4.64 1.06
C SER A 57 25.01 5.43 1.87
N LYS A 58 24.57 6.52 2.51
CA LYS A 58 25.40 7.34 3.39
C LYS A 58 25.44 6.84 4.82
N LEU A 59 24.54 5.91 5.18
CA LEU A 59 24.44 5.35 6.52
C LEU A 59 24.96 3.91 6.52
N PRO A 60 25.60 3.45 7.62
CA PRO A 60 26.09 2.06 7.71
C PRO A 60 24.94 1.08 8.03
N VAL A 61 23.95 1.00 7.14
CA VAL A 61 22.82 0.09 7.28
C VAL A 61 22.92 -1.00 6.22
N GLU A 62 22.63 -2.24 6.61
CA GLU A 62 22.68 -3.35 5.68
C GLU A 62 21.60 -3.21 4.60
N PRO A 63 21.94 -3.49 3.32
CA PRO A 63 20.95 -3.42 2.23
C PRO A 63 19.77 -4.37 2.44
N ALA A 64 19.98 -5.50 3.11
CA ALA A 64 18.92 -6.48 3.41
C ALA A 64 17.81 -5.86 4.24
N PHE A 65 18.16 -5.01 5.20
CA PHE A 65 17.20 -4.30 6.05
C PHE A 65 16.27 -3.43 5.21
N PHE A 66 16.83 -2.68 4.26
CA PHE A 66 16.06 -1.81 3.37
C PHE A 66 15.12 -2.62 2.48
N VAL A 67 15.59 -3.72 1.91
CA VAL A 67 14.77 -4.60 1.06
C VAL A 67 13.59 -5.14 1.84
N THR A 68 13.79 -5.54 3.10
CA THR A 68 12.72 -6.02 3.97
C THR A 68 11.68 -4.95 4.21
N MET A 69 12.09 -3.71 4.48
CA MET A 69 11.17 -2.61 4.68
C MET A 69 10.32 -2.32 3.44
N VAL A 70 10.94 -2.37 2.25
CA VAL A 70 10.24 -2.18 0.99
C VAL A 70 9.20 -3.27 0.77
N LYS A 71 9.55 -4.52 1.08
CA LYS A 71 8.62 -5.65 0.98
C LYS A 71 7.43 -5.47 1.93
N MET A 72 7.67 -5.01 3.15
CA MET A 72 6.61 -4.74 4.13
C MET A 72 5.64 -3.68 3.62
N LEU A 73 6.18 -2.58 3.06
CA LEU A 73 5.35 -1.53 2.48
C LEU A 73 4.53 -2.04 1.30
N GLY A 74 5.14 -2.85 0.43
CA GLY A 74 4.46 -3.45 -0.71
C GLY A 74 3.29 -4.32 -0.27
N ILE A 75 3.51 -5.18 0.71
CA ILE A 75 2.47 -6.05 1.26
C ILE A 75 1.34 -5.22 1.86
N ALA A 76 1.67 -4.17 2.62
CA ALA A 76 0.67 -3.31 3.23
C ALA A 76 -0.21 -2.62 2.18
N TYR A 77 0.40 -2.08 1.12
CA TYR A 77 -0.34 -1.41 0.05
C TYR A 77 -1.22 -2.38 -0.74
N ILE A 78 -0.70 -3.54 -1.10
CA ILE A 78 -1.45 -4.54 -1.84
C ILE A 78 -2.63 -5.04 -1.01
N ALA A 79 -2.41 -5.30 0.28
CA ALA A 79 -3.45 -5.76 1.18
C ALA A 79 -4.55 -4.71 1.36
N GLU A 80 -4.16 -3.45 1.52
CA GLU A 80 -5.11 -2.36 1.67
C GLU A 80 -5.96 -2.18 0.42
N PHE A 81 -5.33 -2.23 -0.74
CA PHE A 81 -6.03 -2.12 -2.03
C PHE A 81 -6.99 -3.29 -2.23
N SER A 82 -6.52 -4.52 -2.00
CA SER A 82 -7.34 -5.74 -2.14
C SER A 82 -8.51 -5.74 -1.16
N SER A 83 -8.26 -5.35 0.09
CA SER A 83 -9.28 -5.23 1.12
C SER A 83 -10.35 -4.22 0.74
N SER A 84 -9.93 -3.07 0.21
CA SER A 84 -10.84 -2.01 -0.22
C SER A 84 -11.74 -2.47 -1.36
N ILE A 85 -11.19 -3.19 -2.34
CA ILE A 85 -11.96 -3.75 -3.44
C ILE A 85 -12.99 -4.75 -2.92
N CYS A 86 -12.60 -5.63 -2.01
CA CYS A 86 -13.50 -6.61 -1.41
C CYS A 86 -14.62 -5.94 -0.63
N LYS A 87 -14.34 -4.87 0.09
CA LYS A 87 -15.36 -4.10 0.81
C LYS A 87 -16.35 -3.46 -0.14
N ASP A 88 -15.84 -2.88 -1.24
CA ASP A 88 -16.68 -2.24 -2.26
C ASP A 88 -17.60 -3.25 -2.94
N CYS A 89 -17.13 -4.49 -3.08
CA CYS A 89 -17.93 -5.58 -3.65
C CYS A 89 -18.92 -6.19 -2.67
N GLY A 90 -18.94 -5.72 -1.43
CA GLY A 90 -19.83 -6.22 -0.40
C GLY A 90 -19.31 -7.44 0.35
N HIS A 91 -18.06 -7.81 0.15
CA HIS A 91 -17.45 -8.97 0.79
C HIS A 91 -16.50 -8.53 1.92
N SER A 92 -17.09 -7.96 2.97
CA SER A 92 -16.31 -7.44 4.11
C SER A 92 -15.59 -8.54 4.89
N ALA A 93 -16.15 -9.75 4.92
CA ALA A 93 -15.52 -10.88 5.59
C ALA A 93 -14.19 -11.26 4.93
N ILE A 94 -14.18 -11.30 3.60
CA ILE A 94 -12.96 -11.59 2.82
C ILE A 94 -11.94 -10.47 3.03
N ALA A 95 -12.39 -9.22 3.04
CA ALA A 95 -11.54 -8.07 3.29
C ALA A 95 -10.85 -8.17 4.64
N SER A 96 -11.58 -8.54 5.69
CA SER A 96 -11.02 -8.73 7.03
C SER A 96 -9.98 -9.85 7.07
N GLN A 97 -10.22 -10.93 6.34
CA GLN A 97 -9.27 -12.04 6.23
C GLN A 97 -7.97 -11.59 5.55
N ILE A 98 -8.06 -10.83 4.48
CA ILE A 98 -6.89 -10.29 3.77
C ILE A 98 -6.09 -9.38 4.69
N GLU A 99 -6.75 -8.50 5.43
CA GLU A 99 -6.09 -7.62 6.38
C GLU A 99 -5.38 -8.39 7.48
N LEU A 100 -6.00 -9.44 7.99
CA LEU A 100 -5.43 -10.27 9.05
C LEU A 100 -4.17 -11.00 8.57
N ILE A 101 -4.23 -11.59 7.37
CA ILE A 101 -3.08 -12.28 6.78
C ILE A 101 -1.94 -11.29 6.53
N ALA A 102 -2.25 -10.12 6.01
CA ALA A 102 -1.25 -9.09 5.74
C ALA A 102 -0.58 -8.61 7.03
N LYS A 103 -1.36 -8.37 8.08
CA LYS A 103 -0.82 -7.98 9.39
C LYS A 103 0.10 -9.05 9.96
N GLY A 104 -0.30 -10.32 9.82
CA GLY A 104 0.53 -11.45 10.25
C GLY A 104 1.85 -11.50 9.49
N ALA A 105 1.79 -11.32 8.16
CA ALA A 105 2.98 -11.31 7.33
C ALA A 105 3.93 -10.17 7.71
N ILE A 106 3.37 -8.98 7.96
CA ILE A 106 4.16 -7.80 8.36
C ILE A 106 4.82 -8.05 9.71
N VAL A 107 4.11 -8.64 10.67
CA VAL A 107 4.67 -8.96 11.98
C VAL A 107 5.84 -9.94 11.84
N VAL A 108 5.67 -10.99 11.04
CA VAL A 108 6.74 -11.97 10.81
C VAL A 108 7.95 -11.30 10.16
N MET A 109 7.74 -10.44 9.17
CA MET A 109 8.82 -9.72 8.48
C MET A 109 9.47 -8.66 9.36
N SER A 110 8.77 -8.17 10.39
CA SER A 110 9.32 -7.18 11.31
C SER A 110 10.31 -7.77 12.30
N ILE A 111 10.28 -9.09 12.52
CA ILE A 111 11.19 -9.74 13.48
C ILE A 111 12.67 -9.51 13.13
N PRO A 112 13.12 -9.75 11.88
CA PRO A 112 14.50 -9.44 11.51
C PRO A 112 14.85 -7.96 11.66
N VAL A 113 13.89 -7.08 11.34
CA VAL A 113 14.07 -5.64 11.46
C VAL A 113 14.30 -5.24 12.90
N MET A 114 13.50 -5.78 13.82
CA MET A 114 13.65 -5.53 15.25
C MET A 114 14.97 -6.08 15.79
N SER A 115 15.38 -7.26 15.30
CA SER A 115 16.66 -7.84 15.67
C SER A 115 17.83 -6.94 15.25
N CYS A 116 17.77 -6.41 14.04
CA CYS A 116 18.78 -5.47 13.55
C CYS A 116 18.82 -4.19 14.38
N LEU A 117 17.66 -3.66 14.76
CA LEU A 117 17.58 -2.48 15.61
C LEU A 117 18.19 -2.72 17.00
N ILE A 118 17.91 -3.89 17.58
CA ILE A 118 18.46 -4.26 18.87
C ILE A 118 19.97 -4.37 18.80
N GLU A 119 20.50 -4.97 17.74
CA GLU A 119 21.95 -5.05 17.50
C GLU A 119 22.60 -3.68 17.38
N LEU A 120 21.96 -2.78 16.63
CA LEU A 120 22.45 -1.41 16.46
C LEU A 120 22.48 -0.65 17.79
N ILE A 121 21.41 -0.81 18.58
CA ILE A 121 21.34 -0.20 19.92
C ILE A 121 22.41 -0.79 20.83
N GLY A 122 22.63 -2.10 20.75
CA GLY A 122 23.67 -2.80 21.51
C GLY A 122 25.07 -2.31 21.19
N GLU A 123 25.33 -1.99 19.91
CA GLU A 123 26.63 -1.45 19.50
C GLU A 123 26.85 -0.02 20.01
N LEU A 124 25.76 0.75 20.15
CA LEU A 124 25.84 2.12 20.67
C LEU A 124 26.10 2.16 22.18
N PHE A 125 25.72 1.13 22.89
CA PHE A 125 25.95 0.97 24.33
C PHE A 125 27.06 -0.03 24.61
#